data_69a1ceb1ba694b53d00fadad88e56fb7
#
_entry.id   69a1ceb1ba694b53d00fadad88e56fb7
#
_cell.length_a   1.000
_cell.length_b   1.000
_cell.length_c   1.000
_cell.angle_alpha   90.00
_cell.angle_beta   90.00
_cell.angle_gamma   90.00
#
_symmetry.space_group_name_H-M   'P 1'
#
loop_
_entity.id
_entity.type
_entity.pdbx_description
1 polymer ?
#
loop_
_entity_poly.entity_id
_entity_poly.type
_entity_poly.pdbx_seq_one_letter_code
_entity_poly.pdbx_strand_id
1 'polypeptide(L)'
;GWDVNMPSGVSHLHPGSWGPNASSFDARRFMKIEAKGAASEKEKEEKRAYIPFGGGKHLCPGRNFAFAEILGFAAALVMGFDVEKDDGGLIEVPDIRRASLGEAVSKPFGKGLAMGAKITIREGWGDVSWHFTT
;
A
#
# COMPACT_ATOMS: atom_id res chain seq x y z
N GLY A 1 -27.09 20.30 -1.99
CA GLY A 1 -26.56 18.96 -2.28
C GLY A 1 -25.93 18.36 -1.04
N TRP A 2 -25.70 17.05 -1.05
CA TRP A 2 -25.00 16.34 0.03
C TRP A 2 -23.62 15.91 -0.50
N ASP A 3 -22.59 16.12 0.33
CA ASP A 3 -21.26 15.61 0.03
C ASP A 3 -21.13 14.20 0.62
N VAL A 4 -20.71 13.23 -0.22
CA VAL A 4 -20.45 11.85 0.19
C VAL A 4 -18.96 11.69 0.37
N ASN A 5 -18.54 11.41 1.60
CA ASN A 5 -17.15 11.15 1.94
C ASN A 5 -16.92 9.64 2.09
N MET A 6 -15.94 9.09 1.38
CA MET A 6 -15.59 7.67 1.43
C MET A 6 -14.18 7.51 1.97
N PRO A 7 -13.99 7.48 3.30
CA PRO A 7 -12.65 7.32 3.88
C PRO A 7 -12.10 5.93 3.57
N SER A 8 -10.91 5.88 2.96
CA SER A 8 -10.24 4.61 2.61
C SER A 8 -10.02 3.71 3.83
N GLY A 9 -9.69 4.29 4.99
CA GLY A 9 -9.52 3.54 6.24
C GLY A 9 -10.76 2.78 6.70
N VAL A 10 -11.97 3.20 6.29
CA VAL A 10 -13.20 2.44 6.57
C VAL A 10 -13.37 1.31 5.55
N SER A 11 -13.29 1.61 4.27
CA SER A 11 -13.54 0.63 3.20
C SER A 11 -12.46 -0.46 3.13
N HIS A 12 -11.19 -0.08 3.29
CA HIS A 12 -10.06 -1.01 3.16
C HIS A 12 -9.79 -1.84 4.41
N LEU A 13 -10.38 -1.49 5.56
CA LEU A 13 -10.24 -2.22 6.81
C LEU A 13 -11.55 -2.87 7.29
N HIS A 14 -12.59 -2.88 6.46
CA HIS A 14 -13.88 -3.42 6.82
C HIS A 14 -13.86 -4.97 6.86
N PRO A 15 -14.09 -5.60 8.03
CA PRO A 15 -13.99 -7.06 8.14
C PRO A 15 -15.02 -7.81 7.28
N GLY A 16 -16.17 -7.21 7.00
CA GLY A 16 -17.20 -7.79 6.14
C GLY A 16 -16.70 -8.03 4.73
N SER A 17 -15.91 -7.10 4.19
CA SER A 17 -15.35 -7.20 2.83
C SER A 17 -14.03 -7.98 2.79
N TRP A 18 -13.16 -7.82 3.81
CA TRP A 18 -11.79 -8.31 3.78
C TRP A 18 -11.49 -9.46 4.75
N GLY A 19 -12.50 -9.88 5.53
CA GLY A 19 -12.36 -10.93 6.54
C GLY A 19 -11.81 -10.43 7.89
N PRO A 20 -11.69 -11.33 8.87
CA PRO A 20 -11.33 -10.95 10.25
C PRO A 20 -9.91 -10.39 10.38
N ASN A 21 -9.03 -10.66 9.42
CA ASN A 21 -7.66 -10.15 9.35
C ASN A 21 -7.52 -8.88 8.49
N ALA A 22 -8.61 -8.15 8.25
CA ALA A 22 -8.62 -6.95 7.41
C ALA A 22 -7.60 -5.88 7.83
N SER A 23 -7.34 -5.74 9.13
CA SER A 23 -6.38 -4.79 9.69
C SER A 23 -4.93 -5.28 9.68
N SER A 24 -4.68 -6.55 9.33
CA SER A 24 -3.35 -7.13 9.29
C SER A 24 -2.75 -7.03 7.89
N PHE A 25 -1.44 -6.77 7.81
CA PHE A 25 -0.73 -6.83 6.55
C PHE A 25 -0.66 -8.29 6.07
N ASP A 26 -1.10 -8.52 4.84
CA ASP A 26 -1.01 -9.80 4.16
C ASP A 26 -0.58 -9.57 2.71
N ALA A 27 0.68 -9.85 2.40
CA ALA A 27 1.24 -9.68 1.06
C ALA A 27 0.53 -10.50 -0.02
N ARG A 28 -0.15 -11.58 0.39
CA ARG A 28 -0.87 -12.48 -0.53
C ARG A 28 -2.33 -12.07 -0.77
N ARG A 29 -2.84 -11.07 -0.07
CA ARG A 29 -4.26 -10.67 -0.14
C ARG A 29 -4.74 -10.40 -1.57
N PHE A 30 -3.89 -9.85 -2.41
CA PHE A 30 -4.19 -9.51 -3.80
C PHE A 30 -3.61 -10.49 -4.83
N MET A 31 -2.94 -11.54 -4.38
CA MET A 31 -2.49 -12.61 -5.27
C MET A 31 -3.70 -13.41 -5.71
N LYS A 32 -4.12 -13.21 -6.94
CA LYS A 32 -5.15 -14.07 -7.54
C LYS A 32 -4.51 -15.43 -7.80
N ILE A 33 -4.98 -16.45 -7.12
CA ILE A 33 -4.83 -17.81 -7.61
C ILE A 33 -5.70 -17.82 -8.86
N GLU A 34 -5.10 -18.04 -10.04
CA GLU A 34 -5.82 -18.13 -11.30
C GLU A 34 -6.80 -19.33 -11.23
N ALA A 35 -7.94 -19.10 -10.62
CA ALA A 35 -9.05 -20.00 -10.72
C ALA A 35 -9.67 -19.80 -12.11
N LYS A 36 -9.58 -20.80 -12.96
CA LYS A 36 -10.29 -20.85 -14.23
C LYS A 36 -11.80 -20.86 -13.92
N GLY A 37 -12.42 -19.68 -13.95
CA GLY A 37 -13.84 -19.55 -13.69
C GLY A 37 -14.30 -18.09 -13.57
N ALA A 38 -15.60 -17.86 -13.51
CA ALA A 38 -16.18 -16.55 -13.23
C ALA A 38 -15.81 -16.11 -11.80
N ALA A 39 -15.51 -14.82 -11.60
CA ALA A 39 -15.21 -14.26 -10.29
C ALA A 39 -16.34 -14.54 -9.30
N SER A 40 -16.00 -15.02 -8.11
CA SER A 40 -16.94 -15.28 -7.03
C SER A 40 -17.61 -13.96 -6.57
N GLU A 41 -18.76 -14.04 -5.91
CA GLU A 41 -19.41 -12.84 -5.33
C GLU A 41 -18.49 -12.13 -4.32
N LYS A 42 -17.70 -12.88 -3.57
CA LYS A 42 -16.71 -12.33 -2.65
C LYS A 42 -15.63 -11.51 -3.38
N GLU A 43 -15.07 -12.02 -4.46
CA GLU A 43 -14.08 -11.29 -5.27
C GLU A 43 -14.66 -10.01 -5.87
N LYS A 44 -15.93 -10.04 -6.27
CA LYS A 44 -16.63 -8.85 -6.76
C LYS A 44 -16.83 -7.82 -5.65
N GLU A 45 -17.14 -8.26 -4.45
CA GLU A 45 -17.27 -7.40 -3.27
C GLU A 45 -15.93 -6.78 -2.88
N GLU A 46 -14.86 -7.55 -2.78
CA GLU A 46 -13.51 -7.08 -2.52
C GLU A 46 -13.07 -6.03 -3.56
N LYS A 47 -13.34 -6.29 -4.84
CA LYS A 47 -13.04 -5.34 -5.92
C LYS A 47 -13.81 -4.03 -5.78
N ARG A 48 -15.07 -4.07 -5.32
CA ARG A 48 -15.87 -2.87 -5.07
C ARG A 48 -15.39 -2.11 -3.83
N ALA A 49 -14.92 -2.82 -2.80
CA ALA A 49 -14.41 -2.24 -1.57
C ALA A 49 -13.01 -1.64 -1.74
N TYR A 50 -12.24 -2.06 -2.77
CA TYR A 50 -10.90 -1.56 -3.03
C TYR A 50 -10.93 -0.29 -3.89
N ILE A 51 -10.89 0.86 -3.23
CA ILE A 51 -11.03 2.19 -3.85
C ILE A 51 -9.83 3.12 -3.54
N PRO A 52 -8.58 2.69 -3.75
CA PRO A 52 -7.40 3.47 -3.37
C PRO A 52 -7.30 4.81 -4.10
N PHE A 53 -7.94 4.92 -5.26
CA PHE A 53 -7.94 6.11 -6.10
C PHE A 53 -9.32 6.77 -6.21
N GLY A 54 -10.23 6.47 -5.27
CA GLY A 54 -11.60 6.94 -5.32
C GLY A 54 -12.48 6.20 -6.33
N GLY A 55 -13.54 6.84 -6.77
CA GLY A 55 -14.50 6.19 -7.68
C GLY A 55 -15.41 7.18 -8.42
N GLY A 56 -16.22 6.64 -9.33
CA GLY A 56 -17.20 7.41 -10.08
C GLY A 56 -16.58 8.51 -10.97
N LYS A 57 -17.25 9.67 -11.02
CA LYS A 57 -16.83 10.82 -11.83
C LYS A 57 -15.52 11.46 -11.40
N HIS A 58 -15.12 11.23 -10.14
CA HIS A 58 -13.93 11.81 -9.51
C HIS A 58 -12.82 10.80 -9.31
N LEU A 59 -12.83 9.70 -10.06
CA LEU A 59 -11.73 8.75 -10.09
C LEU A 59 -10.42 9.46 -10.46
N CYS A 60 -9.37 9.23 -9.67
CA CYS A 60 -8.08 9.89 -9.86
C CYS A 60 -7.56 9.70 -11.31
N PRO A 61 -7.31 10.76 -12.07
CA PRO A 61 -6.82 10.65 -13.45
C PRO A 61 -5.38 10.14 -13.51
N GLY A 62 -4.58 10.42 -12.47
CA GLY A 62 -3.18 10.00 -12.35
C GLY A 62 -2.96 8.58 -11.82
N ARG A 63 -4.01 7.79 -11.61
CA ARG A 63 -3.91 6.47 -10.98
C ARG A 63 -2.96 5.49 -11.66
N ASN A 64 -2.93 5.50 -12.99
CA ASN A 64 -2.06 4.58 -13.74
C ASN A 64 -0.59 4.95 -13.56
N PHE A 65 -0.28 6.24 -13.61
CA PHE A 65 1.05 6.77 -13.35
C PHE A 65 1.49 6.46 -11.92
N ALA A 66 0.67 6.81 -10.92
CA ALA A 66 0.95 6.53 -9.52
C ALA A 66 1.14 5.04 -9.24
N PHE A 67 0.35 4.18 -9.89
CA PHE A 67 0.46 2.73 -9.73
C PHE A 67 1.79 2.21 -10.28
N ALA A 68 2.21 2.69 -11.47
CA ALA A 68 3.49 2.33 -12.06
C ALA A 68 4.67 2.78 -11.19
N GLU A 69 4.64 4.02 -10.68
CA GLU A 69 5.68 4.52 -9.77
C GLU A 69 5.76 3.73 -8.48
N ILE A 70 4.62 3.47 -7.82
CA ILE A 70 4.58 2.73 -6.55
C ILE A 70 5.11 1.31 -6.75
N LEU A 71 4.68 0.61 -7.79
CA LEU A 71 5.13 -0.75 -8.06
C LEU A 71 6.62 -0.79 -8.42
N GLY A 72 7.07 0.11 -9.28
CA GLY A 72 8.47 0.20 -9.66
C GLY A 72 9.38 0.48 -8.47
N PHE A 73 9.03 1.49 -7.68
CA PHE A 73 9.78 1.84 -6.48
C PHE A 73 9.78 0.72 -5.44
N ALA A 74 8.63 0.14 -5.14
CA ALA A 74 8.51 -0.93 -4.17
C ALA A 74 9.29 -2.18 -4.62
N ALA A 75 9.21 -2.56 -5.90
CA ALA A 75 9.96 -3.67 -6.45
C ALA A 75 11.47 -3.44 -6.33
N ALA A 76 11.97 -2.28 -6.77
CA ALA A 76 13.38 -1.93 -6.67
C ALA A 76 13.86 -1.97 -5.21
N LEU A 77 13.10 -1.37 -4.29
CA LEU A 77 13.44 -1.33 -2.87
C LEU A 77 13.51 -2.73 -2.26
N VAL A 78 12.49 -3.56 -2.47
CA VAL A 78 12.41 -4.89 -1.88
C VAL A 78 13.44 -5.86 -2.47
N MET A 79 13.75 -5.74 -3.75
CA MET A 79 14.70 -6.62 -4.43
C MET A 79 16.15 -6.21 -4.20
N GLY A 80 16.46 -4.92 -4.30
CA GLY A 80 17.83 -4.42 -4.37
C GLY A 80 18.42 -3.91 -3.06
N PHE A 81 17.59 -3.72 -2.02
CA PHE A 81 18.05 -3.06 -0.80
C PHE A 81 17.63 -3.81 0.46
N ASP A 82 18.48 -3.72 1.47
CA ASP A 82 18.14 -4.06 2.85
C ASP A 82 17.84 -2.77 3.61
N VAL A 83 16.72 -2.77 4.35
CA VAL A 83 16.22 -1.60 5.08
C VAL A 83 16.14 -1.98 6.57
N GLU A 84 16.92 -1.30 7.40
CA GLU A 84 17.10 -1.60 8.82
C GLU A 84 16.99 -0.32 9.65
N LYS A 85 16.79 -0.46 10.95
CA LYS A 85 17.05 0.61 11.90
C LYS A 85 18.56 0.88 11.96
N ASP A 86 18.96 2.05 12.49
CA ASP A 86 20.37 2.40 12.69
C ASP A 86 21.13 1.39 13.57
N ASP A 87 20.42 0.69 14.45
CA ASP A 87 20.94 -0.37 15.33
C ASP A 87 20.94 -1.77 14.71
N GLY A 88 20.54 -1.90 13.43
CA GLY A 88 20.42 -3.17 12.70
C GLY A 88 19.15 -3.97 13.02
N GLY A 89 18.21 -3.38 13.76
CA GLY A 89 16.92 -4.01 14.08
C GLY A 89 15.87 -3.84 12.98
N LEU A 90 14.75 -4.53 13.17
CA LEU A 90 13.59 -4.38 12.29
C LEU A 90 12.93 -3.00 12.47
N ILE A 91 12.51 -2.41 11.36
CA ILE A 91 11.74 -1.17 11.40
C ILE A 91 10.33 -1.48 11.89
N GLU A 92 9.91 -0.77 12.94
CA GLU A 92 8.54 -0.85 13.42
C GLU A 92 7.62 0.01 12.55
N VAL A 93 6.43 -0.53 12.23
CA VAL A 93 5.42 0.25 11.54
C VAL A 93 4.89 1.33 12.49
N PRO A 94 4.98 2.62 12.13
CA PRO A 94 4.50 3.69 12.97
C PRO A 94 2.99 3.65 13.13
N ASP A 95 2.48 4.15 14.27
CA ASP A 95 1.05 4.30 14.47
C ASP A 95 0.49 5.42 13.59
N ILE A 96 -0.24 5.05 12.54
CA ILE A 96 -0.88 5.97 11.60
C ILE A 96 -2.38 6.22 11.90
N ARG A 97 -2.91 5.68 13.00
CA ARG A 97 -4.35 5.74 13.32
C ARG A 97 -4.91 7.14 13.54
N ARG A 98 -4.05 8.15 13.65
CA ARG A 98 -4.42 9.55 13.88
C ARG A 98 -4.22 10.45 12.64
N ALA A 99 -4.30 9.88 11.45
CA ALA A 99 -4.27 10.69 10.24
C ALA A 99 -5.45 11.68 10.24
N SER A 100 -5.16 12.95 9.98
CA SER A 100 -6.20 13.95 9.81
C SER A 100 -7.01 13.67 8.56
N LEU A 101 -8.34 13.81 8.64
CA LEU A 101 -9.23 13.61 7.50
C LEU A 101 -8.96 14.58 6.31
N GLY A 102 -8.15 15.59 6.51
CA GLY A 102 -7.80 16.59 5.49
C GLY A 102 -6.42 16.37 4.85
N GLU A 103 -5.65 15.39 5.28
CA GLU A 103 -4.30 15.16 4.77
C GLU A 103 -4.30 14.01 3.75
N ALA A 104 -3.82 14.29 2.54
CA ALA A 104 -3.65 13.28 1.49
C ALA A 104 -2.54 12.26 1.83
N VAL A 105 -1.60 12.65 2.68
CA VAL A 105 -0.48 11.82 3.14
C VAL A 105 -0.45 11.83 4.66
N SER A 106 -0.60 10.65 5.25
CA SER A 106 -0.42 10.48 6.70
C SER A 106 1.06 10.55 7.05
N LYS A 107 1.41 11.45 7.96
CA LYS A 107 2.75 11.46 8.55
C LYS A 107 2.81 10.49 9.72
N PRO A 108 3.94 9.80 9.94
CA PRO A 108 4.12 9.03 11.15
C PRO A 108 4.03 9.96 12.37
N PHE A 109 3.20 9.59 13.34
CA PHE A 109 2.98 10.37 14.55
C PHE A 109 3.80 9.84 15.71
N GLY A 110 4.47 10.74 16.42
CA GLY A 110 5.14 10.48 17.68
C GLY A 110 6.11 11.60 18.02
N LYS A 111 6.15 12.01 19.28
CA LYS A 111 7.19 12.93 19.76
C LYS A 111 8.55 12.22 19.62
N GLY A 112 9.43 12.77 18.80
CA GLY A 112 10.81 12.28 18.65
C GLY A 112 10.98 11.14 17.66
N LEU A 113 10.00 10.82 16.82
CA LEU A 113 10.15 9.88 15.72
C LEU A 113 10.88 10.55 14.52
N ALA A 114 12.17 10.84 14.71
CA ALA A 114 13.08 10.75 13.60
C ALA A 114 13.23 9.25 13.31
N MET A 115 12.37 8.70 12.49
CA MET A 115 12.55 7.32 12.00
C MET A 115 13.64 7.37 10.93
N GLY A 116 14.88 7.24 11.36
CA GLY A 116 16.00 6.96 10.48
C GLY A 116 15.89 5.50 10.01
N ALA A 117 16.04 5.30 8.72
CA ALA A 117 16.24 3.97 8.15
C ALA A 117 17.60 3.95 7.47
N LYS A 118 18.41 2.98 7.81
CA LYS A 118 19.63 2.67 7.08
C LYS A 118 19.24 1.81 5.87
N ILE A 119 19.58 2.29 4.68
CA ILE A 119 19.34 1.57 3.43
C ILE A 119 20.69 1.16 2.88
N THR A 120 20.90 -0.14 2.69
CA THR A 120 22.12 -0.72 2.12
C THR A 120 21.78 -1.50 0.85
N ILE A 121 22.63 -1.38 -0.15
CA ILE A 121 22.49 -2.19 -1.37
C ILE A 121 22.77 -3.64 -1.00
N ARG A 122 21.86 -4.53 -1.39
CA ARG A 122 21.98 -5.97 -1.15
C ARG A 122 23.17 -6.54 -1.93
N GLU A 123 23.82 -7.54 -1.37
CA GLU A 123 24.93 -8.21 -2.02
C GLU A 123 24.55 -8.73 -3.41
N GLY A 124 25.39 -8.44 -4.39
CA GLY A 124 25.15 -8.81 -5.81
C GLY A 124 24.27 -7.82 -6.59
N TRP A 125 23.79 -6.73 -5.97
CA TRP A 125 22.90 -5.76 -6.62
C TRP A 125 23.58 -4.39 -6.90
N GLY A 126 24.85 -4.24 -6.57
CA GLY A 126 25.55 -2.95 -6.71
C GLY A 126 25.66 -2.43 -8.14
N ASP A 127 25.76 -3.32 -9.12
CA ASP A 127 25.94 -3.00 -10.54
C ASP A 127 24.64 -3.18 -11.37
N VAL A 128 23.49 -3.34 -10.71
CA VAL A 128 22.20 -3.55 -11.39
C VAL A 128 21.64 -2.21 -11.87
N SER A 129 21.39 -2.13 -13.19
CA SER A 129 20.64 -1.01 -13.78
C SER A 129 19.15 -1.36 -13.83
N TRP A 130 18.33 -0.48 -13.28
CA TRP A 130 16.88 -0.65 -13.24
C TRP A 130 16.25 -0.05 -14.49
N HIS A 131 15.50 -0.86 -15.22
CA HIS A 131 14.74 -0.42 -16.38
C HIS A 131 13.28 -0.79 -16.18
N PHE A 132 12.39 0.21 -16.22
CA PHE A 132 10.96 0.00 -16.16
C PHE A 132 10.40 0.12 -17.59
N THR A 133 9.84 -0.96 -18.10
CA THR A 133 9.14 -0.97 -19.40
C THR A 133 7.64 -0.97 -19.15
N THR A 134 6.95 -0.08 -19.85
CA THR A 134 5.47 0.00 -19.85
C THR A 134 4.89 -0.93 -20.91
#